data_662c75dab0c85b50cb311836eaec132b
#
_entry.id   662c75dab0c85b50cb311836eaec132b
#
_cell.length_a   1.000
_cell.length_b   1.000
_cell.length_c   1.000
_cell.angle_alpha   90.00
_cell.angle_beta   90.00
_cell.angle_gamma   90.00
#
_symmetry.space_group_name_H-M   'P 1'
#
loop_
_entity.id
_entity.type
_entity.pdbx_description
1 polymer ?
#
loop_
_entity_poly.entity_id
_entity_poly.type
_entity_poly.pdbx_seq_one_letter_code
_entity_poly.pdbx_strand_id
1 'polypeptide(L)'
;MENKTPYYLTTAITYTSGKPHIGNVYEIVLADSICRYKRMTGYDVRFQTGTDEHGQKVEEKAKLEGVTPKEFVDKVAGIVKDQFDCMNVTYDKFIRTTDEYHEKQVQKIFKKLYDKGDIYNGHYE
;
A
#
# COMPACT_ATOMS: atom_id res chain seq x y z
N MET A 1 -4.51 4.79 32.54
CA MET A 1 -4.40 5.19 31.11
C MET A 1 -5.82 5.26 30.59
N GLU A 2 -6.28 6.42 30.13
CA GLU A 2 -7.60 6.52 29.50
C GLU A 2 -7.64 5.63 28.26
N ASN A 3 -8.68 4.78 28.18
CA ASN A 3 -8.90 3.94 27.02
C ASN A 3 -9.39 4.82 25.85
N LYS A 4 -8.47 5.23 24.97
CA LYS A 4 -8.83 6.00 23.77
C LYS A 4 -9.63 5.14 22.80
N THR A 5 -10.64 5.73 22.17
CA THR A 5 -11.41 5.05 21.12
C THR A 5 -10.53 4.80 19.90
N PRO A 6 -10.41 3.55 19.41
CA PRO A 6 -9.61 3.26 18.23
C PRO A 6 -10.23 3.86 16.96
N TYR A 7 -9.37 4.36 16.07
CA TYR A 7 -9.74 4.85 14.75
C TYR A 7 -8.74 4.33 13.72
N TYR A 8 -9.21 3.56 12.76
CA TYR A 8 -8.39 2.98 11.70
C TYR A 8 -8.76 3.59 10.35
N LEU A 9 -7.75 4.08 9.63
CA LEU A 9 -7.90 4.65 8.29
C LEU A 9 -6.84 4.09 7.34
N THR A 10 -7.29 3.70 6.16
CA THR A 10 -6.42 3.29 5.05
C THR A 10 -6.72 4.14 3.82
N THR A 11 -5.71 4.33 2.97
CA THR A 11 -5.88 4.86 1.62
C THR A 11 -5.84 3.73 0.59
N ALA A 12 -6.16 4.02 -0.66
CA ALA A 12 -5.65 3.22 -1.76
C ALA A 12 -4.11 3.18 -1.70
N ILE A 13 -3.52 2.05 -2.10
CA ILE A 13 -2.07 1.91 -2.18
C ILE A 13 -1.60 2.24 -3.59
N THR A 14 -0.53 3.03 -3.69
CA THR A 14 -0.05 3.56 -4.96
C THR A 14 0.54 2.45 -5.83
N TYR A 15 0.04 2.33 -7.07
CA TYR A 15 0.56 1.36 -8.03
C TYR A 15 1.94 1.78 -8.56
N THR A 16 2.93 0.89 -8.46
CA THR A 16 4.34 1.20 -8.74
C THR A 16 4.71 1.17 -10.24
N SER A 17 3.76 1.34 -11.13
CA SER A 17 4.04 1.42 -12.57
C SER A 17 4.64 2.76 -13.03
N GLY A 18 4.83 3.72 -12.14
CA GLY A 18 5.42 5.03 -12.44
C GLY A 18 5.49 5.93 -11.22
N LYS A 19 6.03 7.14 -11.44
CA LYS A 19 6.08 8.15 -10.37
C LYS A 19 4.67 8.58 -9.98
N PRO A 20 4.40 8.80 -8.70
CA PRO A 20 3.12 9.31 -8.24
C PRO A 20 2.87 10.73 -8.79
N HIS A 21 1.61 11.07 -9.00
CA HIS A 21 1.16 12.37 -9.49
C HIS A 21 0.28 13.08 -8.45
N ILE A 22 -0.16 14.29 -8.76
CA ILE A 22 -0.93 15.15 -7.84
C ILE A 22 -2.20 14.47 -7.30
N GLY A 23 -2.84 13.57 -8.06
CA GLY A 23 -4.00 12.82 -7.60
C GLY A 23 -3.69 11.87 -6.43
N ASN A 24 -2.54 11.19 -6.47
CA ASN A 24 -2.08 10.35 -5.35
C ASN A 24 -1.76 11.20 -4.12
N VAL A 25 -1.14 12.37 -4.33
CA VAL A 25 -0.81 13.31 -3.26
C VAL A 25 -2.08 13.88 -2.62
N TYR A 26 -3.10 14.21 -3.40
CA TYR A 26 -4.37 14.73 -2.90
C TYR A 26 -5.04 13.74 -1.92
N GLU A 27 -5.15 12.48 -2.31
CA GLU A 27 -5.76 11.44 -1.48
C GLU A 27 -5.03 11.27 -0.14
N ILE A 28 -3.70 11.17 -0.18
CA ILE A 28 -2.92 10.94 1.05
C ILE A 28 -2.97 12.13 2.01
N VAL A 29 -2.97 13.37 1.49
CA VAL A 29 -3.08 14.59 2.31
C VAL A 29 -4.46 14.72 2.93
N LEU A 30 -5.52 14.36 2.20
CA LEU A 30 -6.88 14.34 2.73
C LEU A 30 -6.99 13.32 3.89
N ALA A 31 -6.49 12.11 3.70
CA ALA A 31 -6.47 11.07 4.72
C ALA A 31 -5.66 11.50 5.96
N ASP A 32 -4.48 12.09 5.75
CA ASP A 32 -3.64 12.60 6.84
C ASP A 32 -4.34 13.71 7.63
N SER A 33 -5.04 14.61 6.96
CA SER A 33 -5.82 15.69 7.62
C SER A 33 -6.88 15.10 8.56
N ILE A 34 -7.59 14.06 8.12
CA ILE A 34 -8.58 13.35 8.95
C ILE A 34 -7.89 12.68 10.15
N CYS A 35 -6.78 11.99 9.92
CA CYS A 35 -6.02 11.32 10.98
C CYS A 35 -5.49 12.31 12.03
N ARG A 36 -4.96 13.46 11.61
CA ARG A 36 -4.52 14.53 12.50
C ARG A 36 -5.68 15.07 13.34
N TYR A 37 -6.81 15.35 12.72
CA TYR A 37 -8.01 15.78 13.43
C TYR A 37 -8.46 14.75 14.48
N LYS A 38 -8.49 13.48 14.12
CA LYS A 38 -8.86 12.40 15.06
C LYS A 38 -7.87 12.28 16.22
N ARG A 39 -6.57 12.40 15.98
CA ARG A 39 -5.56 12.43 17.05
C ARG A 39 -5.76 13.62 17.98
N MET A 40 -6.04 14.80 17.45
CA MET A 40 -6.32 16.02 18.23
C MET A 40 -7.58 15.89 19.08
N THR A 41 -8.58 15.13 18.64
CA THR A 41 -9.83 14.87 19.38
C THR A 41 -9.76 13.65 20.29
N GLY A 42 -8.56 13.10 20.54
CA GLY A 42 -8.33 12.08 21.57
C GLY A 42 -8.48 10.63 21.14
N TYR A 43 -8.64 10.35 19.83
CA TYR A 43 -8.68 8.97 19.33
C TYR A 43 -7.28 8.32 19.29
N ASP A 44 -7.27 6.98 19.43
CA ASP A 44 -6.09 6.16 19.14
C ASP A 44 -6.11 5.82 17.64
N VAL A 45 -5.34 6.58 16.85
CA VAL A 45 -5.37 6.51 15.39
C VAL A 45 -4.31 5.56 14.86
N ARG A 46 -4.72 4.65 13.99
CA ARG A 46 -3.84 3.86 13.13
C ARG A 46 -4.09 4.24 11.67
N PHE A 47 -3.09 4.84 11.04
CA PHE A 47 -3.13 5.26 9.63
C PHE A 47 -2.19 4.42 8.78
N GLN A 48 -2.72 3.73 7.78
CA GLN A 48 -1.95 2.87 6.88
C GLN A 48 -2.11 3.30 5.43
N THR A 49 -0.98 3.36 4.72
CA THR A 49 -0.87 3.54 3.27
C THR A 49 0.20 2.60 2.73
N GLY A 50 0.57 2.71 1.46
CA GLY A 50 1.62 1.87 0.90
C GLY A 50 1.68 1.86 -0.62
N THR A 51 2.29 0.80 -1.16
CA THR A 51 2.46 0.57 -2.59
C THR A 51 1.96 -0.80 -3.03
N ASP A 52 1.32 -0.81 -4.22
CA ASP A 52 0.94 -2.02 -4.95
C ASP A 52 2.03 -2.32 -6.00
N GLU A 53 2.71 -3.46 -5.85
CA GLU A 53 4.00 -3.72 -6.49
C GLU A 53 4.00 -4.93 -7.44
N HIS A 54 2.85 -5.55 -7.67
CA HIS A 54 2.72 -6.68 -8.58
C HIS A 54 2.00 -6.30 -9.87
N GLY A 55 2.33 -7.01 -10.96
CA GLY A 55 1.60 -6.95 -12.21
C GLY A 55 2.47 -6.77 -13.44
N GLN A 56 1.90 -7.10 -14.61
CA GLN A 56 2.59 -7.11 -15.90
C GLN A 56 3.25 -5.78 -16.25
N LYS A 57 2.60 -4.64 -15.97
CA LYS A 57 3.17 -3.31 -16.25
C LYS A 57 4.46 -3.01 -15.48
N VAL A 58 4.60 -3.58 -14.28
CA VAL A 58 5.83 -3.47 -13.49
C VAL A 58 6.94 -4.27 -14.16
N GLU A 59 6.66 -5.51 -14.58
CA GLU A 59 7.63 -6.36 -15.26
C GLU A 59 8.09 -5.75 -16.60
N GLU A 60 7.18 -5.23 -17.40
CA GLU A 60 7.48 -4.56 -18.67
C GLU A 60 8.41 -3.36 -18.46
N LYS A 61 8.15 -2.53 -17.46
CA LYS A 61 8.98 -1.35 -17.15
C LYS A 61 10.34 -1.72 -16.58
N ALA A 62 10.41 -2.70 -15.70
CA ALA A 62 11.67 -3.22 -15.20
C ALA A 62 12.55 -3.73 -16.35
N LYS A 63 11.95 -4.47 -17.30
CA LYS A 63 12.65 -4.94 -18.50
C LYS A 63 13.16 -3.80 -19.39
N LEU A 64 12.36 -2.74 -19.56
CA LEU A 64 12.79 -1.55 -20.33
C LEU A 64 13.95 -0.81 -19.66
N GLU A 65 14.00 -0.77 -18.32
CA GLU A 65 15.09 -0.17 -17.55
C GLU A 65 16.30 -1.11 -17.38
N GLY A 66 16.20 -2.38 -17.82
CA GLY A 66 17.27 -3.37 -17.69
C GLY A 66 17.54 -3.81 -16.24
N VAL A 67 16.53 -3.75 -15.38
CA VAL A 67 16.62 -4.14 -13.96
C VAL A 67 15.64 -5.26 -13.65
N THR A 68 15.78 -5.89 -12.48
CA THR A 68 14.78 -6.85 -12.01
C THR A 68 13.48 -6.15 -11.57
N PRO A 69 12.31 -6.82 -11.61
CA PRO A 69 11.07 -6.26 -11.09
C PRO A 69 11.20 -5.77 -9.64
N LYS A 70 11.95 -6.51 -8.81
CA LYS A 70 12.18 -6.13 -7.40
C LYS A 70 12.96 -4.82 -7.27
N GLU A 71 14.06 -4.67 -8.01
CA GLU A 71 14.84 -3.43 -8.01
C GLU A 71 14.02 -2.23 -8.52
N PHE A 72 13.19 -2.47 -9.53
CA PHE A 72 12.31 -1.44 -10.07
C PHE A 72 11.29 -0.96 -9.02
N VAL A 73 10.57 -1.88 -8.36
CA VAL A 73 9.57 -1.49 -7.35
C VAL A 73 10.21 -0.93 -6.09
N ASP A 74 11.41 -1.37 -5.71
CA ASP A 74 12.17 -0.78 -4.59
C ASP A 74 12.47 0.70 -4.85
N LYS A 75 12.91 1.02 -6.07
CA LYS A 75 13.17 2.40 -6.51
C LYS A 75 11.89 3.25 -6.49
N VAL A 76 10.79 2.74 -7.05
CA VAL A 76 9.53 3.49 -7.15
C VAL A 76 8.88 3.65 -5.77
N ALA A 77 8.87 2.61 -4.95
CA ALA A 77 8.36 2.69 -3.57
C ALA A 77 9.14 3.70 -2.73
N GLY A 78 10.46 3.77 -2.91
CA GLY A 78 11.30 4.82 -2.31
C GLY A 78 10.83 6.22 -2.70
N ILE A 79 10.61 6.48 -4.00
CA ILE A 79 10.12 7.77 -4.50
C ILE A 79 8.75 8.14 -3.90
N VAL A 80 7.82 7.16 -3.82
CA VAL A 80 6.50 7.38 -3.21
C VAL A 80 6.63 7.78 -1.75
N LYS A 81 7.46 7.05 -1.01
CA LYS A 81 7.71 7.31 0.40
C LYS A 81 8.33 8.68 0.63
N ASP A 82 9.36 9.02 -0.13
CA ASP A 82 10.02 10.33 -0.05
C ASP A 82 9.05 11.49 -0.31
N GLN A 83 8.11 11.31 -1.26
CA GLN A 83 7.07 12.31 -1.51
C GLN A 83 6.11 12.47 -0.33
N PHE A 84 5.65 11.36 0.26
CA PHE A 84 4.77 11.41 1.42
C PHE A 84 5.47 12.02 2.65
N ASP A 85 6.75 11.69 2.84
CA ASP A 85 7.57 12.25 3.91
C ASP A 85 7.82 13.77 3.68
N CYS A 86 8.06 14.20 2.43
CA CYS A 86 8.16 15.62 2.06
C CYS A 86 6.87 16.41 2.32
N MET A 87 5.71 15.76 2.16
CA MET A 87 4.40 16.33 2.51
C MET A 87 4.08 16.24 4.00
N ASN A 88 5.01 15.75 4.82
CA ASN A 88 4.86 15.55 6.27
C ASN A 88 3.64 14.69 6.64
N VAL A 89 3.36 13.65 5.85
CA VAL A 89 2.25 12.71 6.10
C VAL A 89 2.55 11.85 7.32
N THR A 90 1.59 11.72 8.22
CA THR A 90 1.75 11.05 9.52
C THR A 90 1.24 9.62 9.54
N TYR A 91 1.53 8.84 8.49
CA TYR A 91 1.18 7.42 8.49
C TYR A 91 1.94 6.64 9.56
N ASP A 92 1.27 5.67 10.18
CA ASP A 92 1.88 4.75 11.16
C ASP A 92 2.47 3.53 10.47
N LYS A 93 1.93 3.16 9.29
CA LYS A 93 2.39 2.01 8.53
C LYS A 93 2.41 2.32 7.04
N PHE A 94 3.56 2.10 6.42
CA PHE A 94 3.70 2.02 4.97
C PHE A 94 3.87 0.55 4.61
N ILE A 95 2.87 -0.03 3.92
CA ILE A 95 2.87 -1.43 3.50
C ILE A 95 3.35 -1.54 2.06
N ARG A 96 4.11 -2.56 1.77
CA ARG A 96 4.47 -2.96 0.42
C ARG A 96 3.87 -4.33 0.13
N THR A 97 3.25 -4.52 -1.03
CA THR A 97 2.68 -5.83 -1.36
C THR A 97 3.74 -6.91 -1.58
N THR A 98 5.02 -6.51 -1.77
CA THR A 98 6.19 -7.40 -1.79
C THR A 98 6.81 -7.65 -0.41
N ASP A 99 6.25 -7.11 0.68
CA ASP A 99 6.70 -7.45 2.04
C ASP A 99 6.39 -8.92 2.35
N GLU A 100 7.37 -9.67 2.85
CA GLU A 100 7.26 -11.11 3.14
C GLU A 100 6.08 -11.44 4.06
N TYR A 101 5.83 -10.60 5.09
CA TYR A 101 4.70 -10.82 6.00
C TYR A 101 3.35 -10.63 5.29
N HIS A 102 3.25 -9.71 4.31
CA HIS A 102 2.06 -9.50 3.49
C HIS A 102 1.80 -10.72 2.61
N GLU A 103 2.81 -11.15 1.86
CA GLU A 103 2.72 -12.34 1.00
C GLU A 103 2.28 -13.58 1.79
N LYS A 104 2.85 -13.81 2.97
CA LYS A 104 2.45 -14.93 3.86
C LYS A 104 0.98 -14.85 4.28
N GLN A 105 0.44 -13.64 4.53
CA GLN A 105 -0.97 -13.50 4.88
C GLN A 105 -1.89 -13.72 3.68
N VAL A 106 -1.52 -13.19 2.51
CA VAL A 106 -2.24 -13.43 1.24
C VAL A 106 -2.30 -14.92 0.94
N GLN A 107 -1.17 -15.62 1.02
CA GLN A 107 -1.10 -17.07 0.79
C GLN A 107 -2.03 -17.86 1.73
N LYS A 108 -2.10 -17.50 3.02
CA LYS A 108 -3.01 -18.13 3.98
C LYS A 108 -4.48 -17.93 3.62
N ILE A 109 -4.86 -16.71 3.23
CA ILE A 109 -6.23 -16.39 2.85
C ILE A 109 -6.58 -17.09 1.54
N PHE A 110 -5.69 -17.02 0.55
CA PHE A 110 -5.87 -17.71 -0.73
C PHE A 110 -6.08 -19.20 -0.55
N LYS A 111 -5.20 -19.86 0.24
CA LYS A 111 -5.33 -21.29 0.54
C LYS A 111 -6.66 -21.61 1.21
N LYS A 112 -7.09 -20.82 2.17
CA LYS A 112 -8.38 -21.01 2.83
C LYS A 112 -9.57 -20.95 1.87
N LEU A 113 -9.56 -20.01 0.94
CA LEU A 113 -10.62 -19.86 -0.08
C LEU A 113 -10.55 -20.99 -1.12
N TYR A 114 -9.34 -21.38 -1.51
CA TYR A 114 -9.14 -22.52 -2.41
C TYR A 114 -9.64 -23.83 -1.79
N ASP A 115 -9.26 -24.13 -0.56
CA ASP A 115 -9.70 -25.34 0.15
C ASP A 115 -11.22 -25.37 0.38
N LYS A 116 -11.87 -24.19 0.47
CA LYS A 116 -13.31 -24.05 0.56
C LYS A 116 -14.05 -24.24 -0.78
N GLY A 117 -13.32 -24.15 -1.91
CA GLY A 117 -13.88 -24.26 -3.25
C GLY A 117 -14.37 -22.93 -3.86
N ASP A 118 -14.11 -21.80 -3.20
CA ASP A 118 -14.46 -20.47 -3.70
C ASP A 118 -13.51 -20.03 -4.85
N ILE A 119 -12.31 -20.64 -4.94
CA ILE A 119 -11.32 -20.40 -6.00
C ILE A 119 -11.16 -21.68 -6.82
N TYR A 120 -11.25 -21.56 -8.12
CA TYR A 120 -11.14 -22.67 -9.08
C TYR A 120 -10.36 -22.24 -10.32
N ASN A 121 -9.82 -23.22 -11.06
CA ASN A 121 -9.19 -22.98 -12.36
C ASN A 121 -10.25 -22.69 -13.41
N GLY A 122 -10.07 -21.61 -14.17
CA GLY A 122 -10.91 -21.23 -15.30
C GLY A 122 -10.07 -20.91 -16.53
N HIS A 123 -10.72 -20.74 -17.67
CA HIS A 123 -10.10 -20.22 -18.89
C HIS A 123 -10.35 -18.72 -18.96
N TYR A 124 -9.31 -17.97 -19.29
CA TYR A 124 -9.36 -16.53 -19.53
C TYR A 124 -9.06 -16.28 -21.01
N GLU A 125 -9.92 -15.53 -21.69
CA GLU A 125 -9.73 -15.07 -23.07
C GLU A 125 -9.34 -13.59 -23.11
#